data_92737b59514da80a9a331bb6525c00cf
#
_entry.id   92737b59514da80a9a331bb6525c00cf
#
_cell.length_a   1.000
_cell.length_b   1.000
_cell.length_c   1.000
_cell.angle_alpha   90.00
_cell.angle_beta   90.00
_cell.angle_gamma   90.00
#
_symmetry.space_group_name_H-M   'P 1'
#
loop_
_entity.id
_entity.type
_entity.pdbx_description
1 polymer ?
#
loop_
_entity_poly.entity_id
_entity_poly.type
_entity_poly.pdbx_seq_one_letter_code
_entity_poly.pdbx_strand_id
1 'polypeptide(L)'
;MLAVLAVVLILVLRGCGKGKEPAQPTPSENVDKPDTPNTPAEPSDREPNQKPDDQKSGQKQEIPWNLTLVNRWNPLPEGWTVDEVELSNGWAVDSRCYDALQQMMDACRAEGLYPVVCSAYRTQAMQQTLFDQMKQSLLDQGYSDADAETEAGRQVAVPGTSEHQLGLAVDIGGLDHQLLDESQEQTAVQQWLMTNSWRYGFILRYPTAKTETTGIIYEPWHYRYVGQEAAAEIYQQGVCLEEYIAAKYGA
;
A
#
# COMPACT_ATOMS: atom_id res chain seq x y z
N MET A 1 -16.90 8.99 25.52
CA MET A 1 -15.53 8.51 25.30
C MET A 1 -15.59 7.00 25.34
N LEU A 2 -15.80 6.38 24.20
CA LEU A 2 -15.82 4.92 24.06
C LEU A 2 -14.40 4.52 23.61
N ALA A 3 -13.75 3.73 24.44
CA ALA A 3 -12.49 3.07 24.07
C ALA A 3 -12.84 2.01 23.00
N VAL A 4 -12.44 2.25 21.77
CA VAL A 4 -12.43 1.23 20.74
C VAL A 4 -11.34 0.23 21.14
N LEU A 5 -11.76 -0.90 21.71
CA LEU A 5 -10.85 -2.03 21.95
C LEU A 5 -10.52 -2.62 20.59
N ALA A 6 -9.33 -2.30 20.09
CA ALA A 6 -8.78 -2.96 18.92
C ALA A 6 -8.60 -4.44 19.24
N VAL A 7 -9.49 -5.28 18.72
CA VAL A 7 -9.31 -6.72 18.70
C VAL A 7 -8.34 -7.03 17.58
N VAL A 8 -7.05 -6.82 17.84
CA VAL A 8 -6.02 -7.32 16.95
C VAL A 8 -5.78 -8.77 17.27
N LEU A 9 -6.12 -9.57 16.30
CA LEU A 9 -5.98 -11.00 16.29
C LEU A 9 -4.51 -11.42 16.38
N ILE A 10 -4.12 -11.87 17.58
CA ILE A 10 -2.90 -12.66 17.75
C ILE A 10 -3.20 -14.08 17.29
N LEU A 11 -3.04 -14.36 16.01
CA LEU A 11 -2.94 -15.71 15.48
C LEU A 11 -1.70 -15.76 14.60
N VAL A 12 -0.68 -16.30 15.14
CA VAL A 12 0.38 -17.17 14.63
C VAL A 12 1.63 -17.02 15.49
N LEU A 13 1.66 -17.72 16.61
CA LEU A 13 2.91 -18.16 17.22
C LEU A 13 2.93 -19.67 17.21
N ARG A 14 3.41 -20.24 16.13
CA ARG A 14 4.03 -21.59 16.15
C ARG A 14 5.10 -21.64 15.06
N GLY A 15 6.36 -21.67 15.49
CA GLY A 15 7.49 -21.93 14.62
C GLY A 15 8.79 -21.33 15.13
N CYS A 16 9.24 -21.74 16.33
CA CYS A 16 10.58 -21.42 16.80
C CYS A 16 11.59 -22.31 16.07
N GLY A 17 12.21 -21.81 15.00
CA GLY A 17 13.34 -22.41 14.31
C GLY A 17 14.57 -21.54 14.53
N LYS A 18 15.59 -22.08 15.24
CA LYS A 18 16.90 -21.46 15.44
C LYS A 18 17.59 -21.32 14.08
N GLY A 19 17.74 -20.13 13.56
CA GLY A 19 18.52 -19.79 12.36
C GLY A 19 19.80 -19.04 12.75
N LYS A 20 20.92 -19.51 12.21
CA LYS A 20 22.29 -19.04 12.38
C LYS A 20 22.45 -17.59 11.90
N GLU A 21 23.27 -16.86 12.65
CA GLU A 21 23.84 -15.55 12.34
C GLU A 21 24.60 -15.57 10.99
N PRO A 22 24.38 -14.65 10.07
CA PRO A 22 25.24 -14.50 8.88
C PRO A 22 26.37 -13.51 9.13
N ALA A 23 27.56 -13.91 8.69
CA ALA A 23 28.81 -13.18 8.78
C ALA A 23 28.81 -11.90 7.94
N GLN A 24 29.49 -10.86 8.45
CA GLN A 24 29.78 -9.61 7.76
C GLN A 24 30.70 -9.82 6.55
N PRO A 25 30.50 -9.12 5.43
CA PRO A 25 31.51 -8.96 4.40
C PRO A 25 32.39 -7.74 4.66
N THR A 26 33.69 -7.96 4.54
CA THR A 26 34.76 -6.95 4.56
C THR A 26 34.79 -6.12 3.28
N PRO A 27 35.20 -4.84 3.33
CA PRO A 27 35.30 -3.97 2.14
C PRO A 27 36.58 -4.24 1.33
N SER A 28 36.44 -4.27 0.01
CA SER A 28 37.61 -4.16 -0.89
C SER A 28 37.56 -2.83 -1.66
N GLU A 29 38.58 -2.05 -1.43
CA GLU A 29 38.95 -0.87 -2.23
C GLU A 29 39.32 -1.28 -3.66
N ASN A 30 38.87 -0.50 -4.66
CA ASN A 30 39.76 -0.10 -5.74
C ASN A 30 39.28 1.18 -6.41
N VAL A 31 40.19 2.11 -6.43
CA VAL A 31 40.24 3.42 -7.06
C VAL A 31 40.61 3.23 -8.52
N ASP A 32 39.94 3.91 -9.46
CA ASP A 32 40.58 4.56 -10.59
C ASP A 32 39.68 5.64 -11.22
N LYS A 33 40.28 6.78 -11.46
CA LYS A 33 39.81 8.02 -12.06
C LYS A 33 40.66 8.29 -13.31
N PRO A 34 40.44 9.35 -14.10
CA PRO A 34 39.36 9.75 -15.01
C PRO A 34 39.87 9.97 -16.45
N ASP A 35 38.97 10.17 -17.40
CA ASP A 35 39.30 10.92 -18.62
C ASP A 35 38.12 11.77 -19.12
N THR A 36 38.40 13.05 -19.32
CA THR A 36 37.62 14.12 -19.94
C THR A 36 38.08 14.33 -21.38
N PRO A 37 37.58 15.32 -22.15
CA PRO A 37 36.22 15.60 -22.63
C PRO A 37 36.13 15.64 -24.18
N ASN A 38 34.95 15.68 -24.78
CA ASN A 38 34.87 16.11 -26.18
C ASN A 38 33.71 17.11 -26.41
N THR A 39 34.08 18.16 -27.12
CA THR A 39 33.48 19.44 -27.41
C THR A 39 32.37 19.35 -28.47
N PRO A 40 31.45 20.34 -28.63
CA PRO A 40 30.14 20.23 -29.25
C PRO A 40 30.14 20.45 -30.76
N ALA A 41 29.13 19.89 -31.44
CA ALA A 41 28.80 20.19 -32.83
C ALA A 41 27.57 21.09 -32.89
N GLU A 42 27.70 22.11 -33.72
CA GLU A 42 26.75 23.20 -34.00
C GLU A 42 25.49 22.75 -34.80
N PRO A 43 24.45 23.62 -34.89
CA PRO A 43 23.09 23.25 -35.28
C PRO A 43 22.86 23.29 -36.78
N SER A 44 22.01 22.37 -37.24
CA SER A 44 21.45 22.41 -38.60
C SER A 44 20.00 22.88 -38.58
N ASP A 45 19.79 24.05 -39.18
CA ASP A 45 18.50 24.64 -39.51
C ASP A 45 17.64 23.71 -40.36
N ARG A 46 16.42 23.44 -39.95
CA ARG A 46 15.28 23.22 -40.83
C ARG A 46 13.99 23.73 -40.23
N GLU A 47 13.41 24.67 -40.93
CA GLU A 47 12.19 25.40 -40.70
C GLU A 47 10.90 24.53 -40.78
N PRO A 48 9.75 25.13 -40.39
CA PRO A 48 8.62 24.43 -39.78
C PRO A 48 7.48 24.20 -40.76
N ASN A 49 6.74 23.14 -40.60
CA ASN A 49 5.29 23.18 -40.89
C ASN A 49 4.65 21.81 -40.63
N GLN A 50 3.98 21.67 -39.50
CA GLN A 50 2.75 20.86 -39.47
C GLN A 50 1.93 21.30 -38.25
N LYS A 51 0.74 21.81 -38.52
CA LYS A 51 -0.31 22.10 -37.55
C LYS A 51 -0.60 20.84 -36.73
N PRO A 52 -0.87 20.95 -35.41
CA PRO A 52 -1.43 19.84 -34.66
C PRO A 52 -2.86 19.59 -35.16
N ASP A 53 -3.09 18.42 -35.71
CA ASP A 53 -4.44 17.90 -35.90
C ASP A 53 -5.04 17.63 -34.51
N ASP A 54 -5.93 18.50 -34.09
CA ASP A 54 -6.83 18.31 -32.96
C ASP A 54 -7.85 17.20 -33.29
N GLN A 55 -7.40 15.95 -33.26
CA GLN A 55 -8.29 14.80 -33.14
C GLN A 55 -8.11 14.19 -31.75
N LYS A 56 -8.62 14.88 -30.72
CA LYS A 56 -8.99 14.25 -29.46
C LYS A 56 -10.20 13.34 -29.73
N SER A 57 -9.97 12.17 -30.29
CA SER A 57 -10.92 11.07 -30.20
C SER A 57 -11.06 10.70 -28.73
N GLY A 58 -12.26 10.81 -28.18
CA GLY A 58 -12.58 10.46 -26.80
C GLY A 58 -12.45 8.95 -26.55
N GLN A 59 -11.22 8.43 -26.57
CA GLN A 59 -10.93 7.12 -26.02
C GLN A 59 -10.90 7.28 -24.49
N LYS A 60 -11.83 6.63 -23.82
CA LYS A 60 -11.80 6.49 -22.37
C LYS A 60 -10.46 5.85 -22.01
N GLN A 61 -9.60 6.58 -21.31
CA GLN A 61 -8.27 6.07 -20.94
C GLN A 61 -8.47 4.87 -20.03
N GLU A 62 -7.85 3.74 -20.36
CA GLU A 62 -7.93 2.53 -19.57
C GLU A 62 -7.21 2.73 -18.22
N ILE A 63 -7.85 2.29 -17.13
CA ILE A 63 -7.26 2.37 -15.78
C ILE A 63 -6.17 1.30 -15.67
N PRO A 64 -4.91 1.66 -15.37
CA PRO A 64 -3.84 0.68 -15.18
C PRO A 64 -4.12 -0.31 -14.04
N TRP A 65 -3.59 -1.52 -14.15
CA TRP A 65 -3.80 -2.61 -13.17
C TRP A 65 -3.46 -2.21 -11.72
N ASN A 66 -2.40 -1.43 -11.53
CA ASN A 66 -1.97 -0.95 -10.20
C ASN A 66 -2.92 0.10 -9.60
N LEU A 67 -3.80 0.67 -10.40
CA LEU A 67 -4.84 1.60 -10.00
C LEU A 67 -6.22 0.92 -9.90
N THR A 68 -6.31 -0.41 -10.03
CA THR A 68 -7.56 -1.13 -9.84
C THR A 68 -8.16 -0.76 -8.49
N LEU A 69 -9.32 -0.10 -8.53
CA LEU A 69 -10.04 0.32 -7.33
C LEU A 69 -10.82 -0.85 -6.76
N VAL A 70 -10.57 -1.18 -5.50
CA VAL A 70 -11.35 -2.17 -4.75
C VAL A 70 -11.78 -1.54 -3.43
N ASN A 71 -13.07 -1.48 -3.21
CA ASN A 71 -13.70 -0.98 -1.99
C ASN A 71 -15.15 -1.49 -1.92
N ARG A 72 -15.93 -1.09 -0.94
CA ARG A 72 -17.32 -1.56 -0.74
C ARG A 72 -18.26 -1.34 -1.95
N TRP A 73 -17.92 -0.44 -2.87
CA TRP A 73 -18.70 -0.14 -4.08
C TRP A 73 -18.10 -0.77 -5.34
N ASN A 74 -16.83 -1.15 -5.29
CA ASN A 74 -16.06 -1.72 -6.37
C ASN A 74 -15.45 -3.04 -5.90
N PRO A 75 -16.11 -4.18 -6.14
CA PRO A 75 -15.61 -5.48 -5.71
C PRO A 75 -14.35 -5.88 -6.51
N LEU A 76 -13.62 -6.84 -5.96
CA LEU A 76 -12.48 -7.47 -6.62
C LEU A 76 -12.88 -7.92 -8.04
N PRO A 77 -12.11 -7.56 -9.09
CA PRO A 77 -12.44 -7.96 -10.46
C PRO A 77 -12.50 -9.48 -10.61
N GLU A 78 -13.48 -9.95 -11.38
CA GLU A 78 -13.60 -11.37 -11.70
C GLU A 78 -12.31 -11.86 -12.40
N GLY A 79 -11.79 -13.02 -11.97
CA GLY A 79 -10.58 -13.59 -12.54
C GLY A 79 -9.29 -12.91 -12.10
N TRP A 80 -9.33 -11.97 -11.14
CA TRP A 80 -8.09 -11.40 -10.59
C TRP A 80 -7.24 -12.50 -9.96
N THR A 81 -5.98 -12.56 -10.33
CA THR A 81 -4.99 -13.50 -9.79
C THR A 81 -3.82 -12.74 -9.21
N VAL A 82 -3.25 -13.26 -8.14
CA VAL A 82 -2.06 -12.74 -7.48
C VAL A 82 -0.91 -13.72 -7.77
N ASP A 83 0.18 -13.19 -8.32
CA ASP A 83 1.44 -13.93 -8.44
C ASP A 83 2.22 -13.70 -7.14
N GLU A 84 2.03 -14.63 -6.18
CA GLU A 84 2.47 -14.47 -4.81
C GLU A 84 3.99 -14.61 -4.66
N VAL A 85 4.62 -13.62 -4.02
CA VAL A 85 6.00 -13.69 -3.53
C VAL A 85 5.98 -13.62 -2.01
N GLU A 86 6.53 -14.67 -1.38
CA GLU A 86 6.59 -14.77 0.08
C GLU A 86 7.65 -13.82 0.67
N LEU A 87 7.27 -13.12 1.71
CA LEU A 87 8.14 -12.28 2.53
C LEU A 87 8.83 -13.13 3.61
N SER A 88 9.94 -12.65 4.15
CA SER A 88 10.74 -13.37 5.16
C SER A 88 9.98 -13.76 6.43
N ASN A 89 8.82 -13.15 6.68
CA ASN A 89 7.97 -13.43 7.85
C ASN A 89 6.71 -14.24 7.51
N GLY A 90 6.64 -14.81 6.30
CA GLY A 90 5.57 -15.72 5.88
C GLY A 90 4.31 -15.04 5.30
N TRP A 91 4.26 -13.69 5.26
CA TRP A 91 3.26 -12.99 4.46
C TRP A 91 3.64 -13.04 2.98
N ALA A 92 2.69 -12.80 2.10
CA ALA A 92 2.94 -12.72 0.66
C ALA A 92 2.38 -11.41 0.09
N VAL A 93 2.97 -10.96 -1.03
CA VAL A 93 2.47 -9.84 -1.84
C VAL A 93 2.48 -10.24 -3.31
N ASP A 94 1.82 -9.47 -4.15
CA ASP A 94 1.92 -9.64 -5.60
C ASP A 94 3.35 -9.31 -6.08
N SER A 95 3.92 -10.17 -6.93
CA SER A 95 5.28 -10.04 -7.46
C SER A 95 5.57 -8.67 -8.06
N ARG A 96 4.55 -8.04 -8.65
CA ARG A 96 4.64 -6.72 -9.30
C ARG A 96 4.92 -5.56 -8.34
N CYS A 97 4.65 -5.71 -7.04
CA CYS A 97 4.96 -4.68 -6.05
C CYS A 97 6.08 -5.08 -5.08
N TYR A 98 6.59 -6.31 -5.18
CA TYR A 98 7.59 -6.85 -4.24
C TYR A 98 8.85 -6.00 -4.14
N ASP A 99 9.50 -5.71 -5.27
CA ASP A 99 10.75 -4.93 -5.27
C ASP A 99 10.56 -3.52 -4.71
N ALA A 100 9.44 -2.88 -5.00
CA ALA A 100 9.10 -1.57 -4.47
C ALA A 100 8.89 -1.61 -2.95
N LEU A 101 8.24 -2.68 -2.44
CA LEU A 101 8.08 -2.89 -1.01
C LEU A 101 9.44 -3.10 -0.32
N GLN A 102 10.32 -3.94 -0.88
CA GLN A 102 11.65 -4.17 -0.31
C GLN A 102 12.45 -2.86 -0.24
N GLN A 103 12.47 -2.08 -1.34
CA GLN A 103 13.16 -0.78 -1.37
C GLN A 103 12.62 0.19 -0.31
N MET A 104 11.31 0.25 -0.11
CA MET A 104 10.69 1.09 0.92
C MET A 104 11.09 0.64 2.32
N MET A 105 11.02 -0.66 2.61
CA MET A 105 11.38 -1.23 3.90
C MET A 105 12.87 -1.05 4.21
N ASP A 106 13.74 -1.23 3.22
CA ASP A 106 15.19 -1.06 3.38
C ASP A 106 15.57 0.42 3.60
N ALA A 107 14.93 1.33 2.88
CA ALA A 107 15.15 2.77 3.10
C ALA A 107 14.70 3.21 4.51
N CYS A 108 13.59 2.69 5.00
CA CYS A 108 13.15 2.93 6.37
C CYS A 108 14.17 2.38 7.40
N ARG A 109 14.71 1.18 7.16
CA ARG A 109 15.76 0.57 8.01
C ARG A 109 17.06 1.37 7.98
N ALA A 110 17.41 1.95 6.84
CA ALA A 110 18.62 2.79 6.71
C ALA A 110 18.57 4.05 7.60
N GLU A 111 17.36 4.51 7.97
CA GLU A 111 17.16 5.58 8.95
C GLU A 111 17.16 5.08 10.42
N GLY A 112 17.54 3.81 10.65
CA GLY A 112 17.57 3.21 11.98
C GLY A 112 16.22 2.81 12.53
N LEU A 113 15.18 2.73 11.69
CA LEU A 113 13.85 2.29 12.03
C LEU A 113 13.67 0.79 11.69
N TYR A 114 12.70 0.15 12.34
CA TYR A 114 12.50 -1.29 12.20
C TYR A 114 11.04 -1.60 11.77
N PRO A 115 10.67 -1.33 10.49
CA PRO A 115 9.34 -1.62 9.98
C PRO A 115 9.13 -3.13 9.85
N VAL A 116 7.91 -3.58 10.17
CA VAL A 116 7.47 -4.99 10.09
C VAL A 116 6.15 -5.03 9.33
N VAL A 117 6.04 -5.92 8.33
CA VAL A 117 4.76 -6.21 7.69
C VAL A 117 3.93 -7.08 8.63
N CYS A 118 2.82 -6.53 9.13
CA CYS A 118 1.91 -7.21 10.06
C CYS A 118 0.81 -8.00 9.33
N SER A 119 0.46 -7.57 8.11
CA SER A 119 -0.50 -8.25 7.23
C SER A 119 -0.22 -7.85 5.77
N ALA A 120 -0.53 -8.74 4.81
CA ALA A 120 -0.36 -8.49 3.40
C ALA A 120 -1.44 -9.20 2.58
N TYR A 121 -1.12 -9.99 1.56
CA TYR A 121 -2.11 -10.73 0.79
C TYR A 121 -3.00 -11.59 1.69
N ARG A 122 -4.31 -11.52 1.45
CA ARG A 122 -5.33 -12.31 2.15
C ARG A 122 -6.20 -13.05 1.13
N THR A 123 -6.35 -14.34 1.33
CA THR A 123 -7.35 -15.12 0.58
C THR A 123 -8.76 -14.70 0.97
N GLN A 124 -9.74 -15.06 0.13
CA GLN A 124 -11.17 -14.85 0.44
C GLN A 124 -11.54 -15.44 1.81
N ALA A 125 -11.05 -16.63 2.13
CA ALA A 125 -11.34 -17.30 3.41
C ALA A 125 -10.73 -16.58 4.62
N MET A 126 -9.51 -16.04 4.47
CA MET A 126 -8.87 -15.22 5.53
C MET A 126 -9.65 -13.93 5.76
N GLN A 127 -10.02 -13.24 4.70
CA GLN A 127 -10.79 -12.00 4.79
C GLN A 127 -12.16 -12.24 5.43
N GLN A 128 -12.84 -13.35 5.07
CA GLN A 128 -14.12 -13.73 5.70
C GLN A 128 -13.96 -13.97 7.20
N THR A 129 -12.92 -14.70 7.60
CA THR A 129 -12.65 -14.96 9.01
C THR A 129 -12.45 -13.66 9.81
N LEU A 130 -11.67 -12.72 9.26
CA LEU A 130 -11.42 -11.42 9.92
C LEU A 130 -12.70 -10.58 10.03
N PHE A 131 -13.51 -10.55 8.97
CA PHE A 131 -14.78 -9.83 8.96
C PHE A 131 -15.75 -10.41 9.99
N ASP A 132 -15.92 -11.74 10.01
CA ASP A 132 -16.81 -12.42 10.95
C ASP A 132 -16.38 -12.20 12.41
N GLN A 133 -15.09 -12.19 12.69
CA GLN A 133 -14.55 -11.90 14.02
C GLN A 133 -14.80 -10.45 14.43
N MET A 134 -14.65 -9.49 13.53
CA MET A 134 -14.96 -8.09 13.82
C MET A 134 -16.45 -7.93 14.06
N LYS A 135 -17.32 -8.49 13.21
CA LYS A 135 -18.76 -8.47 13.40
C LYS A 135 -19.17 -9.08 14.74
N GLN A 136 -18.61 -10.24 15.10
CA GLN A 136 -18.89 -10.89 16.38
C GLN A 136 -18.47 -10.02 17.58
N SER A 137 -17.30 -9.39 17.50
CA SER A 137 -16.84 -8.46 18.54
C SER A 137 -17.80 -7.29 18.76
N LEU A 138 -18.39 -6.76 17.70
CA LEU A 138 -19.37 -5.68 17.78
C LEU A 138 -20.71 -6.18 18.35
N LEU A 139 -21.15 -7.38 18.00
CA LEU A 139 -22.32 -8.02 18.60
C LEU A 139 -22.13 -8.21 20.12
N ASP A 140 -20.94 -8.65 20.54
CA ASP A 140 -20.60 -8.82 21.96
C ASP A 140 -20.58 -7.48 22.72
N GLN A 141 -20.35 -6.37 22.02
CA GLN A 141 -20.44 -5.00 22.54
C GLN A 141 -21.90 -4.46 22.58
N GLY A 142 -22.87 -5.23 22.07
CA GLY A 142 -24.30 -4.89 22.11
C GLY A 142 -24.85 -4.19 20.88
N TYR A 143 -24.11 -4.15 19.77
CA TYR A 143 -24.64 -3.68 18.50
C TYR A 143 -25.75 -4.61 18.00
N SER A 144 -26.72 -4.07 17.24
CA SER A 144 -27.63 -4.92 16.48
C SER A 144 -26.89 -5.65 15.36
N ASP A 145 -27.44 -6.74 14.82
CA ASP A 145 -26.80 -7.48 13.72
C ASP A 145 -26.53 -6.59 12.49
N ALA A 146 -27.46 -5.73 12.12
CA ALA A 146 -27.33 -4.82 11.01
C ALA A 146 -26.28 -3.71 11.25
N ASP A 147 -26.23 -3.17 12.47
CA ASP A 147 -25.25 -2.15 12.83
C ASP A 147 -23.85 -2.77 12.96
N ALA A 148 -23.75 -3.99 13.53
CA ALA A 148 -22.50 -4.73 13.64
C ALA A 148 -21.91 -5.05 12.27
N GLU A 149 -22.72 -5.48 11.31
CA GLU A 149 -22.28 -5.73 9.93
C GLU A 149 -21.80 -4.44 9.24
N THR A 150 -22.55 -3.36 9.38
CA THR A 150 -22.20 -2.07 8.81
C THR A 150 -20.88 -1.52 9.38
N GLU A 151 -20.75 -1.55 10.70
CA GLU A 151 -19.57 -1.02 11.38
C GLU A 151 -18.34 -1.93 11.18
N ALA A 152 -18.54 -3.26 11.17
CA ALA A 152 -17.48 -4.20 10.81
C ALA A 152 -16.92 -3.90 9.41
N GLY A 153 -17.78 -3.61 8.43
CA GLY A 153 -17.40 -3.27 7.06
C GLY A 153 -16.64 -1.93 6.93
N ARG A 154 -16.65 -1.10 7.96
CA ARG A 154 -15.85 0.13 8.03
C ARG A 154 -14.46 -0.09 8.62
N GLN A 155 -14.29 -1.14 9.42
CA GLN A 155 -13.03 -1.49 10.11
C GLN A 155 -12.29 -2.64 9.43
N VAL A 156 -13.03 -3.58 8.85
CA VAL A 156 -12.51 -4.70 8.08
C VAL A 156 -13.34 -4.82 6.81
N ALA A 157 -12.72 -4.57 5.68
CA ALA A 157 -13.44 -4.61 4.40
C ALA A 157 -14.23 -5.94 4.23
N VAL A 158 -15.45 -5.81 3.71
CA VAL A 158 -16.28 -6.99 3.38
C VAL A 158 -15.53 -7.92 2.43
N PRO A 159 -15.57 -9.24 2.64
CA PRO A 159 -14.90 -10.20 1.75
C PRO A 159 -15.25 -10.01 0.28
N GLY A 160 -14.24 -9.91 -0.57
CA GLY A 160 -14.38 -9.55 -1.98
C GLY A 160 -14.28 -8.04 -2.27
N THR A 161 -14.09 -7.22 -1.23
CA THR A 161 -13.93 -5.75 -1.37
C THR A 161 -12.67 -5.22 -0.65
N SER A 162 -11.74 -6.11 -0.30
CA SER A 162 -10.49 -5.79 0.38
C SER A 162 -9.32 -5.66 -0.59
N GLU A 163 -8.52 -4.60 -0.48
CA GLU A 163 -7.29 -4.42 -1.27
C GLU A 163 -6.20 -5.45 -0.94
N HIS A 164 -6.23 -6.07 0.24
CA HIS A 164 -5.36 -7.20 0.56
C HIS A 164 -5.60 -8.39 -0.37
N GLN A 165 -6.80 -8.56 -0.90
CA GLN A 165 -7.12 -9.62 -1.88
C GLN A 165 -6.57 -9.31 -3.29
N LEU A 166 -6.15 -8.06 -3.55
CA LEU A 166 -5.38 -7.71 -4.75
C LEU A 166 -3.90 -8.14 -4.65
N GLY A 167 -3.39 -8.40 -3.44
CA GLY A 167 -1.97 -8.57 -3.18
C GLY A 167 -1.14 -7.27 -3.24
N LEU A 168 -1.80 -6.11 -3.31
CA LEU A 168 -1.18 -4.79 -3.49
C LEU A 168 -1.23 -3.92 -2.23
N ALA A 169 -1.74 -4.43 -1.13
CA ALA A 169 -1.83 -3.74 0.15
C ALA A 169 -1.03 -4.46 1.23
N VAL A 170 -0.41 -3.67 2.11
CA VAL A 170 0.34 -4.13 3.27
C VAL A 170 0.00 -3.29 4.50
N ASP A 171 -0.16 -3.97 5.63
CA ASP A 171 -0.25 -3.32 6.94
C ASP A 171 1.13 -3.38 7.59
N ILE A 172 1.68 -2.20 7.93
CA ILE A 172 3.03 -2.07 8.45
C ILE A 172 2.98 -1.46 9.84
N GLY A 173 3.69 -2.08 10.79
CA GLY A 173 3.95 -1.54 12.12
C GLY A 173 5.44 -1.40 12.39
N GLY A 174 5.79 -0.97 13.60
CA GLY A 174 7.16 -1.03 14.11
C GLY A 174 7.45 -2.34 14.83
N LEU A 175 8.70 -2.78 14.88
CA LEU A 175 9.08 -3.99 15.62
C LEU A 175 8.68 -3.93 17.09
N ASP A 176 8.73 -2.76 17.67
CA ASP A 176 8.36 -2.43 19.05
C ASP A 176 6.85 -2.14 19.24
N HIS A 177 6.12 -1.93 18.16
CA HIS A 177 4.69 -1.63 18.19
C HIS A 177 3.99 -2.21 16.96
N GLN A 178 3.39 -3.40 17.10
CA GLN A 178 2.72 -4.12 16.02
C GLN A 178 1.18 -4.13 16.16
N LEU A 179 0.63 -3.42 17.15
CA LEU A 179 -0.81 -3.26 17.28
C LEU A 179 -1.31 -2.32 16.18
N LEU A 180 -2.25 -2.80 15.38
CA LEU A 180 -2.83 -2.03 14.26
C LEU A 180 -4.03 -1.21 14.74
N ASP A 181 -3.73 -0.07 15.33
CA ASP A 181 -4.69 0.95 15.78
C ASP A 181 -4.16 2.36 15.50
N GLU A 182 -4.96 3.37 15.82
CA GLU A 182 -4.59 4.79 15.57
C GLU A 182 -3.31 5.23 16.29
N SER A 183 -2.86 4.52 17.35
CA SER A 183 -1.61 4.83 18.03
C SER A 183 -0.37 4.65 17.17
N GLN A 184 -0.48 3.86 16.08
CA GLN A 184 0.55 3.72 15.07
C GLN A 184 1.00 5.08 14.50
N GLU A 185 0.08 6.04 14.33
CA GLU A 185 0.40 7.38 13.82
C GLU A 185 1.53 8.07 14.60
N GLN A 186 1.67 7.76 15.89
CA GLN A 186 2.68 8.36 16.75
C GLN A 186 4.04 7.65 16.68
N THR A 187 4.14 6.50 16.03
CA THR A 187 5.39 5.76 15.92
C THR A 187 6.33 6.39 14.90
N ALA A 188 7.63 6.30 15.14
CA ALA A 188 8.63 6.83 14.21
C ALA A 188 8.58 6.13 12.84
N VAL A 189 8.23 4.83 12.81
CA VAL A 189 8.05 4.06 11.59
C VAL A 189 6.91 4.64 10.75
N GLN A 190 5.75 4.91 11.36
CA GLN A 190 4.60 5.44 10.61
C GLN A 190 4.84 6.87 10.14
N GLN A 191 5.43 7.72 10.96
CA GLN A 191 5.78 9.09 10.56
C GLN A 191 6.73 9.11 9.37
N TRP A 192 7.69 8.18 9.32
CA TRP A 192 8.56 8.00 8.17
C TRP A 192 7.78 7.50 6.95
N LEU A 193 6.95 6.48 7.10
CA LEU A 193 6.17 5.89 6.01
C LEU A 193 5.18 6.90 5.41
N MET A 194 4.42 7.64 6.22
CA MET A 194 3.50 8.67 5.76
C MET A 194 4.19 9.75 4.93
N THR A 195 5.47 10.05 5.24
CA THR A 195 6.24 11.08 4.54
C THR A 195 6.94 10.56 3.28
N ASN A 196 7.31 9.26 3.24
CA ASN A 196 8.24 8.73 2.24
C ASN A 196 7.67 7.61 1.36
N SER A 197 6.60 6.91 1.76
CA SER A 197 6.06 5.74 1.05
C SER A 197 5.75 6.01 -0.43
N TRP A 198 5.27 7.20 -0.75
CA TRP A 198 4.94 7.61 -2.12
C TRP A 198 6.14 7.53 -3.08
N ARG A 199 7.37 7.72 -2.59
CA ARG A 199 8.61 7.62 -3.38
C ARG A 199 8.85 6.21 -3.91
N TYR A 200 8.23 5.22 -3.26
CA TYR A 200 8.32 3.79 -3.58
C TYR A 200 7.02 3.26 -4.22
N GLY A 201 6.11 4.17 -4.56
CA GLY A 201 4.85 3.81 -5.21
C GLY A 201 3.74 3.36 -4.26
N PHE A 202 3.90 3.58 -2.95
CA PHE A 202 2.87 3.28 -1.95
C PHE A 202 2.22 4.56 -1.42
N ILE A 203 0.92 4.50 -1.17
CA ILE A 203 0.16 5.60 -0.56
C ILE A 203 -0.39 5.17 0.81
N LEU A 204 -0.50 6.12 1.74
CA LEU A 204 -1.38 5.98 2.89
C LEU A 204 -2.83 5.92 2.36
N ARG A 205 -3.43 4.73 2.42
CA ARG A 205 -4.66 4.44 1.66
C ARG A 205 -5.92 5.05 2.25
N TYR A 206 -6.01 5.05 3.58
CA TYR A 206 -7.18 5.48 4.32
C TYR A 206 -6.86 6.66 5.24
N PRO A 207 -6.63 7.86 4.66
CA PRO A 207 -6.26 9.03 5.43
C PRO A 207 -7.43 9.59 6.24
N THR A 208 -7.13 10.38 7.27
CA THR A 208 -8.12 11.08 8.10
C THR A 208 -9.11 11.88 7.24
N ALA A 209 -10.37 11.91 7.64
CA ALA A 209 -11.48 12.62 6.98
C ALA A 209 -11.89 12.11 5.59
N LYS A 210 -11.43 10.93 5.15
CA LYS A 210 -11.81 10.32 3.86
C LYS A 210 -12.68 9.07 3.99
N THR A 211 -13.12 8.70 5.18
CA THR A 211 -13.91 7.49 5.45
C THR A 211 -15.17 7.39 4.58
N GLU A 212 -15.88 8.50 4.37
CA GLU A 212 -17.10 8.50 3.54
C GLU A 212 -16.81 8.26 2.05
N THR A 213 -15.58 8.59 1.60
CA THR A 213 -15.14 8.36 0.22
C THR A 213 -14.52 6.98 0.03
N THR A 214 -13.73 6.51 1.00
CA THR A 214 -13.00 5.24 0.92
C THR A 214 -13.84 4.06 1.41
N GLY A 215 -14.79 4.30 2.32
CA GLY A 215 -15.60 3.29 2.99
C GLY A 215 -14.92 2.66 4.22
N ILE A 216 -13.65 2.98 4.50
CA ILE A 216 -12.86 2.46 5.62
C ILE A 216 -12.47 3.62 6.55
N ILE A 217 -12.38 3.35 7.83
CA ILE A 217 -11.90 4.32 8.85
C ILE A 217 -10.44 4.72 8.60
N TYR A 218 -9.94 5.69 9.37
CA TYR A 218 -8.52 6.04 9.35
C TYR A 218 -7.64 4.85 9.76
N GLU A 219 -6.69 4.48 8.90
CA GLU A 219 -5.75 3.39 9.14
C GLU A 219 -4.31 3.83 8.84
N PRO A 220 -3.59 4.38 9.83
CA PRO A 220 -2.22 4.84 9.63
C PRO A 220 -1.23 3.73 9.20
N TRP A 221 -1.57 2.47 9.41
CA TRP A 221 -0.74 1.30 9.11
C TRP A 221 -0.92 0.77 7.68
N HIS A 222 -2.01 1.13 6.97
CA HIS A 222 -2.39 0.51 5.70
C HIS A 222 -1.83 1.28 4.50
N TYR A 223 -0.95 0.61 3.75
CA TYR A 223 -0.31 1.16 2.55
C TYR A 223 -0.70 0.37 1.31
N ARG A 224 -1.11 1.10 0.26
CA ARG A 224 -1.49 0.53 -1.04
C ARG A 224 -0.46 0.90 -2.11
N TYR A 225 0.00 -0.11 -2.86
CA TYR A 225 0.82 0.10 -4.05
C TYR A 225 -0.02 0.59 -5.22
N VAL A 226 0.39 1.71 -5.81
CA VAL A 226 -0.26 2.35 -6.96
C VAL A 226 0.75 2.75 -8.05
N GLY A 227 2.05 2.42 -7.86
CA GLY A 227 3.14 2.86 -8.72
C GLY A 227 3.63 4.26 -8.39
N GLN A 228 4.90 4.56 -8.73
CA GLN A 228 5.57 5.78 -8.27
C GLN A 228 4.93 7.06 -8.80
N GLU A 229 4.52 7.10 -10.07
CA GLU A 229 3.91 8.29 -10.67
C GLU A 229 2.59 8.65 -9.98
N ALA A 230 1.67 7.68 -9.87
CA ALA A 230 0.38 7.90 -9.22
C ALA A 230 0.53 8.21 -7.73
N ALA A 231 1.44 7.52 -7.03
CA ALA A 231 1.71 7.77 -5.62
C ALA A 231 2.22 9.21 -5.38
N ALA A 232 3.11 9.71 -6.23
CA ALA A 232 3.62 11.07 -6.15
C ALA A 232 2.51 12.11 -6.40
N GLU A 233 1.66 11.90 -7.42
CA GLU A 233 0.55 12.79 -7.73
C GLU A 233 -0.49 12.81 -6.58
N ILE A 234 -0.87 11.64 -6.06
CA ILE A 234 -1.81 11.48 -4.94
C ILE A 234 -1.28 12.20 -3.69
N TYR A 235 -0.01 11.97 -3.36
CA TYR A 235 0.64 12.62 -2.21
C TYR A 235 0.69 14.14 -2.35
N GLN A 236 1.09 14.66 -3.51
CA GLN A 236 1.20 16.11 -3.78
C GLN A 236 -0.16 16.81 -3.77
N GLN A 237 -1.20 16.15 -4.25
CA GLN A 237 -2.56 16.69 -4.29
C GLN A 237 -3.32 16.54 -2.97
N GLY A 238 -2.87 15.66 -2.06
CA GLY A 238 -3.55 15.37 -0.79
C GLY A 238 -4.92 14.71 -0.98
N VAL A 239 -5.07 13.88 -2.02
CA VAL A 239 -6.32 13.18 -2.37
C VAL A 239 -6.24 11.70 -2.02
N CYS A 240 -7.38 11.02 -1.91
CA CYS A 240 -7.42 9.55 -1.83
C CYS A 240 -7.46 8.91 -3.23
N LEU A 241 -7.31 7.59 -3.30
CA LEU A 241 -7.26 6.85 -4.58
C LEU A 241 -8.54 7.04 -5.41
N GLU A 242 -9.71 7.05 -4.77
CA GLU A 242 -11.00 7.28 -5.41
C GLU A 242 -11.06 8.65 -6.11
N GLU A 243 -10.65 9.71 -5.41
CA GLU A 243 -10.63 11.07 -5.95
C GLU A 243 -9.66 11.20 -7.12
N TYR A 244 -8.49 10.57 -7.00
CA TYR A 244 -7.48 10.55 -8.06
C TYR A 244 -7.97 9.85 -9.32
N ILE A 245 -8.58 8.66 -9.18
CA ILE A 245 -9.12 7.89 -10.31
C ILE A 245 -10.27 8.67 -10.96
N ALA A 246 -11.19 9.22 -10.18
CA ALA A 246 -12.29 10.01 -10.70
C ALA A 246 -11.80 11.22 -11.50
N ALA A 247 -10.79 11.93 -11.00
CA ALA A 247 -10.24 13.12 -11.66
C ALA A 247 -9.46 12.79 -12.95
N LYS A 248 -8.66 11.70 -12.93
CA LYS A 248 -7.75 11.36 -14.04
C LYS A 248 -8.43 10.52 -15.13
N TYR A 249 -9.35 9.65 -14.76
CA TYR A 249 -9.97 8.66 -15.67
C TYR A 249 -11.49 8.84 -15.85
N GLY A 250 -12.14 9.71 -15.06
CA GLY A 250 -13.58 9.94 -15.14
C GLY A 250 -14.43 8.74 -14.71
N ALA A 251 -13.91 7.93 -13.77
CA ALA A 251 -14.51 6.68 -13.32
C ALA A 251 -15.02 6.80 -11.87
#